data_7516ae092d24dea570a48db0ca0b71ef
#
_entry.id   7516ae092d24dea570a48db0ca0b71ef
#
_cell.length_a   1.000
_cell.length_b   1.000
_cell.length_c   1.000
_cell.angle_alpha   90.00
_cell.angle_beta   90.00
_cell.angle_gamma   90.00
#
_symmetry.space_group_name_H-M   'P 1'
#
loop_
_entity.id
_entity.type
_entity.pdbx_description
1 polymer ?
#
loop_
_entity_poly.entity_id
_entity_poly.type
_entity_poly.pdbx_seq_one_letter_code
_entity_poly.pdbx_strand_id
1 'polypeptide(L)'
;CQYTLNDDKLVDFLDYFEEKGVGVINASPFAMGLLSQRGVPEWHPAPAALVEACRKASDYCLSQGYPIEKLAIQYSVSNPRIGTTLFSSANPDNVLKNIQYIEEPIDWDLVAKVKEIIGDQQRVTWKNT
;
A
#
# COMPACT_ATOMS: atom_id res chain seq x y z
N CYS A 1 -10.60 -6.87 0.45
CA CYS A 1 -9.58 -7.04 -0.59
C CYS A 1 -9.05 -5.69 -1.00
N GLN A 2 -7.73 -5.54 -1.07
CA GLN A 2 -7.05 -4.31 -1.43
C GLN A 2 -5.98 -4.61 -2.49
N TYR A 3 -5.49 -3.56 -3.12
CA TYR A 3 -4.26 -3.58 -3.89
C TYR A 3 -3.28 -2.58 -3.28
N THR A 4 -2.59 -3.03 -2.27
CA THR A 4 -1.59 -2.29 -1.51
C THR A 4 -0.31 -3.11 -1.37
N LEU A 5 0.77 -2.48 -0.96
CA LEU A 5 2.08 -3.11 -0.85
C LEU A 5 2.09 -4.32 0.12
N ASN A 6 1.23 -4.32 1.13
CA ASN A 6 1.07 -5.40 2.10
C ASN A 6 -0.09 -6.38 1.81
N ASP A 7 -1.04 -5.99 0.97
CA ASP A 7 -2.18 -6.85 0.62
C ASP A 7 -2.61 -6.60 -0.82
N ASP A 8 -2.36 -7.55 -1.68
CA ASP A 8 -2.71 -7.51 -3.11
C ASP A 8 -3.80 -8.53 -3.50
N LYS A 9 -4.61 -8.99 -2.55
CA LYS A 9 -5.68 -9.96 -2.77
C LYS A 9 -6.71 -9.54 -3.82
N LEU A 10 -6.84 -8.25 -4.07
CA LEU A 10 -7.73 -7.75 -5.12
C LEU A 10 -7.40 -8.36 -6.49
N VAL A 11 -6.13 -8.69 -6.75
CA VAL A 11 -5.69 -9.31 -8.00
C VAL A 11 -6.42 -10.63 -8.27
N ASP A 12 -6.71 -11.40 -7.23
CA ASP A 12 -7.38 -12.70 -7.36
C ASP A 12 -8.84 -12.59 -7.89
N PHE A 13 -9.42 -11.40 -7.88
CA PHE A 13 -10.79 -11.13 -8.30
C PHE A 13 -10.90 -10.33 -9.60
N LEU A 14 -9.80 -9.82 -10.15
CA LEU A 14 -9.83 -8.94 -11.33
C LEU A 14 -10.42 -9.63 -12.56
N ASP A 15 -10.09 -10.91 -12.80
CA ASP A 15 -10.65 -11.67 -13.91
C ASP A 15 -12.18 -11.78 -13.81
N TYR A 16 -12.68 -12.06 -12.61
CA TYR A 16 -14.13 -12.12 -12.36
C TYR A 16 -14.81 -10.77 -12.61
N PHE A 17 -14.23 -9.67 -12.14
CA PHE A 17 -14.80 -8.35 -12.35
C PHE A 17 -14.80 -7.94 -13.84
N GLU A 18 -13.72 -8.24 -14.56
CA GLU A 18 -13.62 -7.97 -15.99
C GLU A 18 -14.66 -8.78 -16.77
N GLU A 19 -14.82 -10.07 -16.47
CA GLU A 19 -15.85 -10.93 -17.08
C GLU A 19 -17.26 -10.37 -16.87
N LYS A 20 -17.53 -9.76 -15.71
CA LYS A 20 -18.82 -9.15 -15.38
C LYS A 20 -18.97 -7.71 -15.87
N GLY A 21 -17.94 -7.13 -16.51
CA GLY A 21 -17.97 -5.75 -16.95
C GLY A 21 -17.98 -4.73 -15.79
N VAL A 22 -17.43 -5.11 -14.63
CA VAL A 22 -17.40 -4.27 -13.42
C VAL A 22 -16.05 -3.56 -13.32
N GLY A 23 -16.08 -2.23 -13.25
CA GLY A 23 -14.90 -1.43 -12.96
C GLY A 23 -14.46 -1.53 -11.50
N VAL A 24 -13.16 -1.41 -11.27
CA VAL A 24 -12.55 -1.54 -9.94
C VAL A 24 -11.98 -0.22 -9.48
N ILE A 25 -12.32 0.18 -8.26
CA ILE A 25 -11.75 1.31 -7.54
C ILE A 25 -11.02 0.74 -6.32
N ASN A 26 -9.73 1.05 -6.19
CA ASN A 26 -8.94 0.75 -5.00
C ASN A 26 -8.93 1.94 -4.06
N ALA A 27 -8.65 1.72 -2.78
CA ALA A 27 -8.59 2.78 -1.78
C ALA A 27 -7.54 2.49 -0.71
N SER A 28 -7.17 3.53 0.04
CA SER A 28 -6.29 3.45 1.21
C SER A 28 -4.91 2.86 0.89
N PRO A 29 -4.15 3.45 -0.03
CA PRO A 29 -2.85 2.92 -0.45
C PRO A 29 -1.83 2.80 0.69
N PHE A 30 -2.02 3.55 1.77
CA PHE A 30 -1.15 3.54 2.96
C PHE A 30 -1.65 2.60 4.07
N ALA A 31 -2.74 1.86 3.85
CA ALA A 31 -3.32 0.93 4.81
C ALA A 31 -3.50 1.56 6.21
N MET A 32 -4.08 2.77 6.26
CA MET A 32 -4.34 3.56 7.48
C MET A 32 -3.09 3.81 8.34
N GLY A 33 -1.93 3.98 7.72
CA GLY A 33 -0.67 4.28 8.39
C GLY A 33 0.30 3.10 8.51
N LEU A 34 -0.11 1.87 8.20
CA LEU A 34 0.80 0.71 8.16
C LEU A 34 1.99 0.93 7.23
N LEU A 35 1.75 1.55 6.08
CA LEU A 35 2.75 1.85 5.06
C LEU A 35 3.17 3.31 5.14
N SER A 36 3.54 3.77 6.34
CA SER A 36 4.04 5.11 6.59
C SER A 36 5.14 5.11 7.64
N GLN A 37 6.04 6.10 7.56
CA GLN A 37 7.09 6.31 8.57
C GLN A 37 6.51 6.69 9.93
N ARG A 38 5.36 7.36 9.95
CA ARG A 38 4.67 7.72 11.18
C ARG A 38 4.15 6.49 11.94
N GLY A 39 3.89 5.38 11.22
CA GLY A 39 3.29 4.20 11.80
C GLY A 39 1.78 4.32 12.03
N VAL A 40 1.24 3.32 12.72
CA VAL A 40 -0.19 3.22 12.98
C VAL A 40 -0.62 3.92 14.27
N PRO A 41 -1.83 4.48 14.32
CA PRO A 41 -2.42 4.92 15.58
C PRO A 41 -2.76 3.74 16.50
N GLU A 42 -2.89 4.00 17.81
CA GLU A 42 -3.18 2.97 18.82
C GLU A 42 -4.46 2.15 18.55
N TRP A 43 -5.45 2.79 17.93
CA TRP A 43 -6.73 2.14 17.60
C TRP A 43 -6.68 1.26 16.35
N HIS A 44 -5.54 1.18 15.66
CA HIS A 44 -5.46 0.45 14.39
C HIS A 44 -5.66 -1.06 14.60
N PRO A 45 -6.60 -1.69 13.85
CA PRO A 45 -7.02 -3.07 14.15
C PRO A 45 -6.07 -4.16 13.61
N ALA A 46 -4.97 -3.78 12.96
CA ALA A 46 -4.03 -4.75 12.41
C ALA A 46 -3.35 -5.58 13.51
N PRO A 47 -3.11 -6.87 13.28
CA PRO A 47 -2.35 -7.70 14.21
C PRO A 47 -0.95 -7.13 14.46
N ALA A 48 -0.45 -7.27 15.70
CA ALA A 48 0.86 -6.74 16.09
C ALA A 48 2.02 -7.26 15.20
N ALA A 49 1.95 -8.50 14.75
CA ALA A 49 2.94 -9.08 13.84
C ALA A 49 2.98 -8.37 12.49
N LEU A 50 1.83 -7.98 11.94
CA LEU A 50 1.75 -7.21 10.69
C LEU A 50 2.29 -5.79 10.89
N VAL A 51 1.92 -5.13 12.00
CA VAL A 51 2.43 -3.79 12.34
C VAL A 51 3.96 -3.80 12.42
N GLU A 52 4.53 -4.77 13.10
CA GLU A 52 5.98 -4.90 13.24
C GLU A 52 6.67 -5.20 11.89
N ALA A 53 6.10 -6.07 11.07
CA ALA A 53 6.64 -6.36 9.74
C ALA A 53 6.64 -5.11 8.84
N CYS A 54 5.56 -4.34 8.85
CA CYS A 54 5.47 -3.08 8.09
C CYS A 54 6.43 -2.01 8.64
N ARG A 55 6.64 -1.96 9.97
CA ARG A 55 7.63 -1.06 10.56
C ARG A 55 9.04 -1.39 10.09
N LYS A 56 9.43 -2.66 10.10
CA LYS A 56 10.73 -3.10 9.56
C LYS A 56 10.91 -2.75 8.09
N ALA A 57 9.85 -2.92 7.29
CA ALA A 57 9.86 -2.54 5.89
C ALA A 57 10.04 -1.03 5.71
N SER A 58 9.37 -0.22 6.53
CA SER A 58 9.51 1.23 6.54
C SER A 58 10.93 1.67 6.90
N ASP A 59 11.51 1.07 7.94
CA ASP A 59 12.89 1.36 8.37
C ASP A 59 13.90 1.01 7.26
N TYR A 60 13.69 -0.12 6.59
CA TYR A 60 14.53 -0.51 5.46
C TYR A 60 14.43 0.50 4.30
N CYS A 61 13.22 0.88 3.90
CA CYS A 61 13.00 1.88 2.86
C CYS A 61 13.70 3.21 3.21
N LEU A 62 13.57 3.65 4.45
CA LEU A 62 14.20 4.87 4.92
C LEU A 62 15.74 4.77 4.82
N SER A 63 16.33 3.61 5.15
CA SER A 63 17.77 3.36 5.02
C SER A 63 18.26 3.45 3.56
N GLN A 64 17.36 3.20 2.61
CA GLN A 64 17.64 3.33 1.17
C GLN A 64 17.34 4.74 0.62
N GLY A 65 16.96 5.69 1.49
CA GLY A 65 16.57 7.03 1.06
C GLY A 65 15.25 7.09 0.27
N TYR A 66 14.39 6.07 0.40
CA TYR A 66 13.14 5.93 -0.32
C TYR A 66 11.97 5.80 0.67
N PRO A 67 11.20 6.85 0.94
CA PRO A 67 10.09 6.77 1.88
C PRO A 67 9.11 5.66 1.51
N ILE A 68 8.67 4.86 2.49
CA ILE A 68 7.74 3.76 2.20
C ILE A 68 6.42 4.27 1.62
N GLU A 69 5.98 5.48 1.99
CA GLU A 69 4.79 6.13 1.42
C GLU A 69 4.92 6.33 -0.09
N LYS A 70 6.10 6.68 -0.57
CA LYS A 70 6.38 6.80 -2.01
C LYS A 70 6.17 5.45 -2.71
N LEU A 71 6.78 4.40 -2.19
CA LEU A 71 6.66 3.06 -2.74
C LEU A 71 5.20 2.56 -2.67
N ALA A 72 4.51 2.81 -1.57
CA ALA A 72 3.12 2.39 -1.35
C ALA A 72 2.15 3.01 -2.35
N ILE A 73 2.23 4.34 -2.56
CA ILE A 73 1.34 4.99 -3.53
C ILE A 73 1.67 4.59 -4.96
N GLN A 74 2.94 4.50 -5.32
CA GLN A 74 3.36 4.05 -6.64
C GLN A 74 2.89 2.62 -6.93
N TYR A 75 3.01 1.71 -5.96
CA TYR A 75 2.54 0.34 -6.09
C TYR A 75 1.02 0.30 -6.29
N SER A 76 0.25 1.01 -5.48
CA SER A 76 -1.21 1.00 -5.54
C SER A 76 -1.77 1.50 -6.87
N VAL A 77 -1.07 2.37 -7.58
CA VAL A 77 -1.49 2.88 -8.89
C VAL A 77 -0.84 2.14 -10.07
N SER A 78 0.00 1.15 -9.80
CA SER A 78 0.80 0.48 -10.85
C SER A 78 0.03 -0.53 -11.68
N ASN A 79 -1.13 -0.99 -11.23
CA ASN A 79 -1.91 -2.01 -11.93
C ASN A 79 -2.93 -1.37 -12.89
N PRO A 80 -2.74 -1.51 -14.22
CA PRO A 80 -3.62 -0.88 -15.21
C PRO A 80 -5.05 -1.45 -15.24
N ARG A 81 -5.28 -2.60 -14.61
CA ARG A 81 -6.62 -3.20 -14.49
C ARG A 81 -7.47 -2.57 -13.38
N ILE A 82 -6.88 -1.71 -12.57
CA ILE A 82 -7.56 -0.94 -11.52
C ILE A 82 -7.77 0.48 -12.04
N GLY A 83 -9.03 0.89 -12.17
CA GLY A 83 -9.40 2.16 -12.82
C GLY A 83 -8.93 3.40 -12.08
N THR A 84 -8.94 3.36 -10.75
CA THR A 84 -8.48 4.47 -9.91
C THR A 84 -8.16 4.02 -8.50
N THR A 85 -7.32 4.79 -7.80
CA THR A 85 -7.00 4.60 -6.39
C THR A 85 -7.33 5.86 -5.61
N LEU A 86 -8.13 5.70 -4.56
CA LEU A 86 -8.55 6.81 -3.70
C LEU A 86 -7.63 6.92 -2.49
N PHE A 87 -7.19 8.12 -2.20
CA PHE A 87 -6.52 8.45 -0.94
C PHE A 87 -7.00 9.80 -0.42
N SER A 88 -6.78 10.05 0.85
CA SER A 88 -7.10 11.33 1.48
C SER A 88 -5.99 11.78 2.42
N SER A 89 -5.85 13.09 2.58
CA SER A 89 -4.99 13.71 3.57
C SER A 89 -5.60 15.04 4.00
N ALA A 90 -5.51 15.34 5.28
CA ALA A 90 -5.87 16.66 5.81
C ALA A 90 -4.79 17.71 5.51
N ASN A 91 -3.59 17.29 5.09
CA ASN A 91 -2.50 18.18 4.75
C ASN A 91 -2.35 18.26 3.21
N PRO A 92 -2.57 19.46 2.61
CA PRO A 92 -2.46 19.63 1.17
C PRO A 92 -1.05 19.34 0.63
N ASP A 93 0.01 19.57 1.40
CA ASP A 93 1.38 19.27 1.00
C ASP A 93 1.57 17.77 0.78
N ASN A 94 0.93 16.92 1.58
CA ASN A 94 0.95 15.47 1.39
C ASN A 94 0.24 15.07 0.09
N VAL A 95 -0.84 15.76 -0.27
CA VAL A 95 -1.54 15.50 -1.54
C VAL A 95 -0.62 15.79 -2.72
N LEU A 96 -0.01 16.97 -2.74
CA LEU A 96 0.94 17.38 -3.80
C LEU A 96 2.14 16.43 -3.89
N LYS A 97 2.69 16.04 -2.75
CA LYS A 97 3.83 15.12 -2.67
C LYS A 97 3.48 13.74 -3.22
N ASN A 98 2.30 13.22 -2.91
CA ASN A 98 1.84 11.94 -3.44
C ASN A 98 1.63 11.97 -4.95
N ILE A 99 1.13 13.08 -5.50
CA ILE A 99 1.02 13.29 -6.95
C ILE A 99 2.42 13.25 -7.60
N GLN A 100 3.39 13.95 -7.03
CA GLN A 100 4.78 13.91 -7.51
C GLN A 100 5.36 12.49 -7.48
N TYR A 101 5.11 11.73 -6.43
CA TYR A 101 5.58 10.35 -6.33
C TYR A 101 5.03 9.44 -7.43
N ILE A 102 3.77 9.61 -7.81
CA ILE A 102 3.14 8.83 -8.88
C ILE A 102 3.79 9.10 -10.25
N GLU A 103 4.28 10.31 -10.47
CA GLU A 103 4.95 10.70 -11.72
C GLU A 103 6.36 10.12 -11.85
N GLU A 104 6.97 9.68 -10.75
CA GLU A 104 8.29 9.07 -10.74
C GLU A 104 8.21 7.55 -11.01
N PRO A 105 9.24 6.94 -11.64
CA PRO A 105 9.26 5.50 -11.85
C PRO A 105 9.35 4.74 -10.52
N ILE A 106 8.60 3.64 -10.42
CA ILE A 106 8.65 2.75 -9.26
C ILE A 106 9.90 1.88 -9.28
N ASP A 107 10.48 1.67 -8.11
CA ASP A 107 11.58 0.73 -7.89
C ASP A 107 11.01 -0.67 -7.58
N TRP A 108 10.95 -1.53 -8.60
CA TRP A 108 10.42 -2.88 -8.47
C TRP A 108 11.31 -3.83 -7.65
N ASP A 109 12.62 -3.60 -7.62
CA ASP A 109 13.53 -4.37 -6.77
C ASP A 109 13.27 -4.05 -5.30
N LEU A 110 13.01 -2.79 -4.99
CA LEU A 110 12.61 -2.37 -3.65
C LEU A 110 11.24 -2.93 -3.26
N VAL A 111 10.28 -2.98 -4.19
CA VAL A 111 8.98 -3.66 -3.96
C VAL A 111 9.20 -5.11 -3.56
N ALA A 112 10.01 -5.85 -4.31
CA ALA A 112 10.32 -7.25 -4.01
C ALA A 112 10.97 -7.41 -2.62
N LYS A 113 11.89 -6.52 -2.27
CA LYS A 113 12.57 -6.53 -0.96
C LYS A 113 11.60 -6.22 0.19
N VAL A 114 10.73 -5.25 0.02
CA VAL A 114 9.71 -4.92 1.02
C VAL A 114 8.75 -6.09 1.22
N LYS A 115 8.31 -6.74 0.15
CA LYS A 115 7.45 -7.93 0.23
C LYS A 115 8.16 -9.09 0.94
N GLU A 116 9.45 -9.28 0.72
CA GLU A 116 10.27 -10.27 1.44
C GLU A 116 10.33 -9.94 2.94
N ILE A 117 10.52 -8.68 3.32
CA ILE A 117 10.57 -8.24 4.73
C ILE A 117 9.22 -8.46 5.42
N ILE A 118 8.12 -8.13 4.76
CA ILE A 118 6.76 -8.37 5.29
C ILE A 118 6.49 -9.88 5.39
N GLY A 119 7.01 -10.67 4.46
CA GLY A 119 7.06 -12.13 4.52
C GLY A 119 5.69 -12.78 4.67
N ASP A 120 5.52 -13.62 5.68
CA ASP A 120 4.28 -14.34 5.98
C ASP A 120 3.12 -13.44 6.44
N GLN A 121 3.38 -12.18 6.73
CA GLN A 121 2.35 -11.17 7.01
C GLN A 121 1.75 -10.56 5.73
N GLN A 122 2.26 -10.90 4.54
CA GLN A 122 1.62 -10.53 3.28
C GLN A 122 0.20 -11.09 3.24
N ARG A 123 -0.73 -10.25 2.74
CA ARG A 123 -2.15 -10.61 2.62
C ARG A 123 -2.87 -10.89 3.94
N VAL A 124 -2.24 -10.61 5.08
CA VAL A 124 -2.94 -10.64 6.38
C VAL A 124 -3.93 -9.48 6.43
N THR A 125 -5.15 -9.80 6.81
CA THR A 125 -6.24 -8.84 6.93
C THR A 125 -6.75 -8.77 8.35
N TRP A 126 -7.51 -7.73 8.65
CA TRP A 126 -8.19 -7.53 9.93
C TRP A 126 -9.66 -7.20 9.71
N LYS A 127 -10.46 -7.35 10.74
CA LYS A 127 -11.85 -6.92 10.73
C LYS A 127 -11.93 -5.51 11.32
N ASN A 128 -12.58 -4.62 10.58
CA ASN A 128 -13.03 -3.35 11.15
C ASN A 128 -14.27 -3.64 12.00
N THR A 129 -14.07 -3.60 13.28
CA THR A 129 -15.19 -3.73 14.26
C THR A 129 -15.58 -2.36 14.75
#